data_519cb4fb364b07a60f97b42d7575f80d
#
_entry.id   519cb4fb364b07a60f97b42d7575f80d
#
_cell.length_a   1.000
_cell.length_b   1.000
_cell.length_c   1.000
_cell.angle_alpha   90.00
_cell.angle_beta   90.00
_cell.angle_gamma   90.00
#
_symmetry.space_group_name_H-M   'P 1'
#
loop_
_entity.id
_entity.type
_entity.pdbx_description
1 polymer ?
#
loop_
_entity_poly.entity_id
_entity_poly.type
_entity_poly.pdbx_seq_one_letter_code
_entity_poly.pdbx_strand_id
1 'polypeptide(L)'
;RAMALANRVSINIEAATPSGLAELSSTKDYKKDILKRLHWIDSLENSSTTYPNSTHTTQLIIGANNETDKEILHRIDKIYKNSKLHSAYYSGFTPVEGTEFEKKDSCNSQRVGRLYNADSLLNDYNYKLKELVFEDDDRLSLDIDPKILAASNMNIFPVEINSAPFIDLIRVPGIGVKSAKKIISIRKKYKFTKKEELKRLGIAVNR
;
A
#
# COMPACT_ATOMS: atom_id res chain seq x y z
N ARG A 1 -26.84 -0.98 7.61
CA ARG A 1 -27.23 -2.31 8.12
C ARG A 1 -26.03 -3.27 8.14
N ALA A 2 -25.23 -3.41 7.07
CA ALA A 2 -24.07 -4.30 7.05
C ALA A 2 -23.08 -3.99 8.19
N MET A 3 -22.73 -2.74 8.42
CA MET A 3 -21.81 -2.31 9.50
C MET A 3 -22.30 -2.63 10.91
N ALA A 4 -23.61 -2.80 11.10
CA ALA A 4 -24.17 -3.21 12.39
C ALA A 4 -23.97 -4.71 12.69
N LEU A 5 -23.64 -5.49 11.68
CA LEU A 5 -23.54 -6.96 11.75
C LEU A 5 -22.14 -7.48 11.50
N ALA A 6 -21.21 -6.63 11.00
CA ALA A 6 -19.89 -7.02 10.60
C ALA A 6 -18.82 -6.13 11.23
N ASN A 7 -17.72 -6.73 11.66
CA ASN A 7 -16.52 -6.00 12.13
C ASN A 7 -15.78 -5.32 10.98
N ARG A 8 -16.01 -5.77 9.74
CA ARG A 8 -15.39 -5.21 8.54
C ARG A 8 -16.34 -5.32 7.34
N VAL A 9 -16.43 -4.24 6.57
CA VAL A 9 -17.17 -4.20 5.31
C VAL A 9 -16.22 -3.88 4.16
N SER A 10 -16.56 -4.29 2.93
CA SER A 10 -15.79 -3.95 1.75
C SER A 10 -16.66 -3.23 0.72
N ILE A 11 -16.08 -2.21 0.11
CA ILE A 11 -16.55 -1.64 -1.16
C ILE A 11 -15.37 -1.68 -2.13
N ASN A 12 -15.46 -2.55 -3.11
CA ASN A 12 -14.43 -2.67 -4.13
C ASN A 12 -14.55 -1.50 -5.09
N ILE A 13 -13.45 -0.74 -5.25
CA ILE A 13 -13.40 0.35 -6.24
C ILE A 13 -13.11 -0.17 -7.64
N GLU A 14 -12.64 -1.40 -7.77
CA GLU A 14 -12.32 -2.18 -8.97
C GLU A 14 -11.20 -1.54 -9.81
N ALA A 15 -11.23 -0.23 -10.03
CA ALA A 15 -10.26 0.54 -10.81
C ALA A 15 -9.87 1.83 -10.09
N ALA A 16 -8.69 2.38 -10.37
CA ALA A 16 -8.21 3.62 -9.77
C ALA A 16 -8.87 4.87 -10.35
N THR A 17 -9.33 4.77 -11.60
CA THR A 17 -9.88 5.90 -12.38
C THR A 17 -11.31 5.63 -12.84
N PRO A 18 -12.10 6.69 -13.10
CA PRO A 18 -13.42 6.52 -13.71
C PRO A 18 -13.38 5.86 -15.09
N SER A 19 -12.37 6.16 -15.91
CA SER A 19 -12.16 5.54 -17.22
C SER A 19 -11.84 4.06 -17.09
N GLY A 20 -10.94 3.69 -16.18
CA GLY A 20 -10.61 2.30 -15.91
C GLY A 20 -11.82 1.49 -15.43
N LEU A 21 -12.69 2.08 -14.58
CA LEU A 21 -13.93 1.41 -14.18
C LEU A 21 -14.90 1.23 -15.37
N ALA A 22 -15.02 2.24 -16.23
CA ALA A 22 -15.90 2.17 -17.41
C ALA A 22 -15.47 1.07 -18.40
N GLU A 23 -14.17 0.79 -18.50
CA GLU A 23 -13.65 -0.37 -19.25
C GLU A 23 -14.07 -1.71 -18.63
N LEU A 24 -14.13 -1.79 -17.29
CA LEU A 24 -14.45 -3.03 -16.57
C LEU A 24 -15.93 -3.28 -16.41
N SER A 25 -16.74 -2.22 -16.41
CA SER A 25 -18.19 -2.33 -16.15
C SER A 25 -18.97 -1.22 -16.84
N SER A 26 -19.86 -1.60 -17.70
CA SER A 26 -20.81 -0.69 -18.38
C SER A 26 -21.94 -0.19 -17.47
N THR A 27 -22.14 -0.79 -16.29
CA THR A 27 -23.27 -0.53 -15.41
C THR A 27 -22.92 0.26 -14.14
N LYS A 28 -21.63 0.26 -13.73
CA LYS A 28 -21.19 0.95 -12.51
C LYS A 28 -20.76 2.39 -12.80
N ASP A 29 -21.28 3.33 -12.03
CA ASP A 29 -20.84 4.73 -12.03
C ASP A 29 -19.84 4.98 -10.90
N TYR A 30 -18.63 5.45 -11.24
CA TYR A 30 -17.55 5.65 -10.28
C TYR A 30 -17.93 6.59 -9.12
N LYS A 31 -18.64 7.70 -9.41
CA LYS A 31 -19.05 8.67 -8.41
C LYS A 31 -20.24 8.17 -7.58
N LYS A 32 -21.29 7.67 -8.24
CA LYS A 32 -22.55 7.29 -7.59
C LYS A 32 -22.44 5.95 -6.86
N ASP A 33 -21.76 4.96 -7.47
CA ASP A 33 -21.75 3.59 -6.95
C ASP A 33 -20.52 3.30 -6.09
N ILE A 34 -19.40 4.00 -6.30
CA ILE A 34 -18.18 3.75 -5.56
C ILE A 34 -17.92 4.87 -4.53
N LEU A 35 -17.59 6.10 -4.99
CA LEU A 35 -17.16 7.16 -4.07
C LEU A 35 -18.24 7.55 -3.06
N LYS A 36 -19.51 7.60 -3.48
CA LYS A 36 -20.63 7.91 -2.59
C LYS A 36 -20.78 6.87 -1.48
N ARG A 37 -20.62 5.58 -1.80
CA ARG A 37 -20.72 4.50 -0.81
C ARG A 37 -19.52 4.47 0.14
N LEU A 38 -18.32 4.72 -0.36
CA LEU A 38 -17.14 4.91 0.50
C LEU A 38 -17.36 6.05 1.49
N HIS A 39 -17.86 7.19 1.00
CA HIS A 39 -18.18 8.33 1.87
C HIS A 39 -19.25 8.01 2.92
N TRP A 40 -20.27 7.22 2.59
CA TRP A 40 -21.26 6.77 3.57
C TRP A 40 -20.64 5.90 4.66
N ILE A 41 -19.77 4.97 4.32
CA ILE A 41 -19.08 4.12 5.29
C ILE A 41 -18.22 4.99 6.20
N ASP A 42 -17.43 5.87 5.62
CA ASP A 42 -16.55 6.78 6.36
C ASP A 42 -17.33 7.69 7.31
N SER A 43 -18.47 8.24 6.86
CA SER A 43 -19.36 9.03 7.69
C SER A 43 -19.92 8.23 8.85
N LEU A 44 -20.30 6.97 8.65
CA LEU A 44 -20.79 6.08 9.70
C LEU A 44 -19.68 5.70 10.70
N GLU A 45 -18.48 5.42 10.23
CA GLU A 45 -17.31 5.13 11.09
C GLU A 45 -16.91 6.35 11.92
N ASN A 46 -17.08 7.56 11.41
CA ASN A 46 -16.75 8.81 12.10
C ASN A 46 -17.85 9.28 13.07
N SER A 47 -19.12 8.97 12.79
CA SER A 47 -20.26 9.37 13.63
C SER A 47 -20.48 8.47 14.85
N SER A 48 -19.62 7.53 15.14
CA SER A 48 -19.95 6.31 15.83
C SER A 48 -19.72 6.26 17.33
N THR A 49 -20.73 6.52 18.04
CA THR A 49 -21.13 5.66 19.20
C THR A 49 -21.73 4.31 18.76
N THR A 50 -22.20 4.18 17.51
CA THR A 50 -22.96 3.01 17.00
C THR A 50 -22.11 1.92 16.40
N TYR A 51 -20.93 2.26 15.80
CA TYR A 51 -20.05 1.30 15.11
C TYR A 51 -18.57 1.48 15.48
N PRO A 52 -18.22 1.45 16.77
CA PRO A 52 -16.89 1.87 17.24
C PRO A 52 -15.74 0.99 16.73
N ASN A 53 -16.03 -0.24 16.32
CA ASN A 53 -15.04 -1.23 15.91
C ASN A 53 -15.13 -1.63 14.43
N SER A 54 -16.03 -1.04 13.66
CA SER A 54 -16.17 -1.33 12.23
C SER A 54 -15.06 -0.65 11.44
N THR A 55 -14.46 -1.38 10.52
CA THR A 55 -13.48 -0.89 9.55
C THR A 55 -13.92 -1.24 8.14
N HIS A 56 -13.37 -0.57 7.14
CA HIS A 56 -13.64 -0.97 5.76
C HIS A 56 -12.36 -1.29 4.99
N THR A 57 -12.57 -2.03 3.91
CA THR A 57 -11.54 -2.41 2.95
C THR A 57 -12.01 -2.11 1.54
N THR A 58 -11.08 -2.08 0.61
CA THR A 58 -11.38 -1.97 -0.82
C THR A 58 -10.55 -2.97 -1.62
N GLN A 59 -10.92 -3.17 -2.87
CA GLN A 59 -10.19 -4.03 -3.79
C GLN A 59 -10.14 -3.40 -5.18
N LEU A 60 -9.01 -3.62 -5.88
CA LEU A 60 -8.79 -3.25 -7.27
C LEU A 60 -8.41 -4.48 -8.08
N ILE A 61 -8.79 -4.47 -9.36
CA ILE A 61 -8.38 -5.46 -10.36
C ILE A 61 -7.19 -4.88 -11.12
N ILE A 62 -6.05 -5.52 -11.02
CA ILE A 62 -4.79 -5.02 -11.57
C ILE A 62 -4.51 -5.69 -12.91
N GLY A 63 -4.26 -4.88 -13.94
CA GLY A 63 -3.88 -5.36 -15.27
C GLY A 63 -5.06 -5.68 -16.21
N ALA A 64 -6.29 -5.47 -15.79
CA ALA A 64 -7.45 -5.60 -16.68
C ALA A 64 -7.64 -4.37 -17.61
N ASN A 65 -7.08 -3.24 -17.23
CA ASN A 65 -7.04 -1.98 -17.98
C ASN A 65 -5.61 -1.43 -18.03
N ASN A 66 -5.43 -0.25 -18.66
CA ASN A 66 -4.11 0.37 -18.84
C ASN A 66 -3.67 1.27 -17.68
N GLU A 67 -4.32 1.20 -16.51
CA GLU A 67 -3.94 2.01 -15.36
C GLU A 67 -2.50 1.75 -14.92
N THR A 68 -1.77 2.83 -14.65
CA THR A 68 -0.40 2.76 -14.16
C THR A 68 -0.36 2.49 -12.65
N ASP A 69 0.76 1.99 -12.15
CA ASP A 69 0.91 1.73 -10.70
C ASP A 69 0.90 3.03 -9.90
N LYS A 70 1.36 4.12 -10.50
CA LYS A 70 1.32 5.46 -9.91
C LYS A 70 -0.11 5.99 -9.75
N GLU A 71 -0.98 5.78 -10.76
CA GLU A 71 -2.41 6.13 -10.66
C GLU A 71 -3.11 5.32 -9.57
N ILE A 72 -2.83 4.00 -9.53
CA ILE A 72 -3.36 3.09 -8.52
C ILE A 72 -2.96 3.54 -7.12
N LEU A 73 -1.66 3.73 -6.88
CA LEU A 73 -1.14 4.15 -5.56
C LEU A 73 -1.59 5.56 -5.18
N HIS A 74 -1.70 6.49 -6.15
CA HIS A 74 -2.25 7.82 -5.90
C HIS A 74 -3.71 7.75 -5.43
N ARG A 75 -4.52 6.90 -6.06
CA ARG A 75 -5.91 6.69 -5.66
C ARG A 75 -6.01 6.15 -4.24
N ILE A 76 -5.24 5.12 -3.93
CA ILE A 76 -5.26 4.48 -2.61
C ILE A 76 -4.73 5.40 -1.51
N ASP A 77 -3.61 6.09 -1.75
CA ASP A 77 -3.08 7.10 -0.81
C ASP A 77 -4.11 8.20 -0.51
N LYS A 78 -4.86 8.64 -1.54
CA LYS A 78 -5.94 9.61 -1.35
C LYS A 78 -7.09 9.04 -0.52
N ILE A 79 -7.44 7.78 -0.67
CA ILE A 79 -8.49 7.14 0.14
C ILE A 79 -8.01 6.99 1.59
N TYR A 80 -6.80 6.50 1.85
CA TYR A 80 -6.23 6.40 3.20
C TYR A 80 -6.21 7.76 3.94
N LYS A 81 -5.90 8.85 3.23
CA LYS A 81 -5.86 10.19 3.83
C LYS A 81 -7.22 10.78 4.16
N ASN A 82 -8.27 10.35 3.47
CA ASN A 82 -9.61 10.94 3.58
C ASN A 82 -10.63 10.01 4.23
N SER A 83 -10.25 8.79 4.57
CA SER A 83 -11.15 7.80 5.18
C SER A 83 -10.40 6.90 6.16
N LYS A 84 -11.14 6.08 6.92
CA LYS A 84 -10.59 5.05 7.81
C LYS A 84 -10.41 3.71 7.08
N LEU A 85 -9.95 3.74 5.84
CA LEU A 85 -9.62 2.53 5.09
C LEU A 85 -8.60 1.70 5.86
N HIS A 86 -8.93 0.44 6.16
CA HIS A 86 -8.03 -0.45 6.86
C HIS A 86 -6.97 -1.04 5.92
N SER A 87 -7.40 -1.50 4.74
CA SER A 87 -6.50 -2.12 3.75
C SER A 87 -7.10 -2.03 2.35
N ALA A 88 -6.24 -1.84 1.37
CA ALA A 88 -6.53 -2.08 -0.03
C ALA A 88 -6.05 -3.48 -0.44
N TYR A 89 -6.83 -4.17 -1.27
CA TYR A 89 -6.48 -5.45 -1.86
C TYR A 89 -6.26 -5.28 -3.36
N TYR A 90 -5.20 -5.90 -3.86
CA TYR A 90 -4.81 -5.90 -5.26
C TYR A 90 -5.01 -7.31 -5.82
N SER A 91 -5.97 -7.48 -6.73
CA SER A 91 -6.25 -8.75 -7.37
C SER A 91 -5.73 -8.71 -8.80
N GLY A 92 -4.77 -9.56 -9.12
CA GLY A 92 -4.26 -9.67 -10.49
C GLY A 92 -5.35 -10.20 -11.43
N PHE A 93 -5.53 -9.52 -12.55
CA PHE A 93 -6.48 -9.94 -13.58
C PHE A 93 -6.07 -11.29 -14.20
N THR A 94 -7.03 -12.15 -14.42
CA THR A 94 -6.90 -13.38 -15.18
C THR A 94 -8.05 -13.45 -16.18
N PRO A 95 -7.77 -13.63 -17.48
CA PRO A 95 -8.82 -13.71 -18.49
C PRO A 95 -9.72 -14.93 -18.25
N VAL A 96 -11.00 -14.77 -18.56
CA VAL A 96 -12.01 -15.83 -18.46
C VAL A 96 -12.60 -16.06 -19.85
N GLU A 97 -12.64 -17.31 -20.28
CA GLU A 97 -13.23 -17.72 -21.55
C GLU A 97 -14.70 -17.30 -21.66
N GLY A 98 -15.14 -16.87 -22.84
CA GLY A 98 -16.49 -16.39 -23.10
C GLY A 98 -16.78 -14.97 -22.61
N THR A 99 -15.77 -14.24 -22.14
CA THR A 99 -15.91 -12.81 -21.75
C THR A 99 -15.25 -11.88 -22.77
N GLU A 100 -15.59 -10.59 -22.72
CA GLU A 100 -14.96 -9.55 -23.54
C GLU A 100 -13.43 -9.45 -23.32
N PHE A 101 -12.96 -9.96 -22.18
CA PHE A 101 -11.55 -9.90 -21.75
C PHE A 101 -10.78 -11.21 -22.00
N GLU A 102 -11.38 -12.22 -22.63
CA GLU A 102 -10.74 -13.54 -22.81
C GLU A 102 -9.38 -13.49 -23.55
N LYS A 103 -9.19 -12.47 -24.42
CA LYS A 103 -7.97 -12.30 -25.23
C LYS A 103 -6.94 -11.39 -24.58
N LYS A 104 -7.22 -10.83 -23.41
CA LYS A 104 -6.24 -10.01 -22.67
C LYS A 104 -5.23 -10.91 -21.95
N ASP A 105 -4.02 -10.40 -21.80
CA ASP A 105 -2.99 -11.09 -21.02
C ASP A 105 -3.32 -11.08 -19.52
N SER A 106 -2.94 -12.14 -18.83
CA SER A 106 -3.00 -12.19 -17.36
C SER A 106 -2.05 -11.16 -16.74
N CYS A 107 -2.44 -10.58 -15.62
CA CYS A 107 -1.58 -9.70 -14.86
C CYS A 107 -0.34 -10.45 -14.36
N ASN A 108 0.84 -9.84 -14.49
CA ASN A 108 2.05 -10.35 -13.88
C ASN A 108 1.92 -10.34 -12.33
N SER A 109 2.11 -11.50 -11.70
CA SER A 109 1.98 -11.64 -10.25
C SER A 109 3.01 -10.81 -9.46
N GLN A 110 4.20 -10.56 -10.03
CA GLN A 110 5.21 -9.67 -9.43
C GLN A 110 4.70 -8.24 -9.33
N ARG A 111 3.93 -7.73 -10.33
CA ARG A 111 3.31 -6.40 -10.30
C ARG A 111 2.41 -6.24 -9.08
N VAL A 112 1.57 -7.25 -8.83
CA VAL A 112 0.70 -7.26 -7.63
C VAL A 112 1.52 -7.21 -6.35
N GLY A 113 2.59 -8.01 -6.26
CA GLY A 113 3.53 -7.99 -5.14
C GLY A 113 4.19 -6.63 -4.93
N ARG A 114 4.59 -5.95 -6.03
CA ARG A 114 5.19 -4.60 -5.96
C ARG A 114 4.20 -3.55 -5.49
N LEU A 115 2.93 -3.64 -5.91
CA LEU A 115 1.87 -2.76 -5.42
C LEU A 115 1.65 -2.94 -3.90
N TYR A 116 1.59 -4.17 -3.38
CA TYR A 116 1.51 -4.40 -1.94
C TYR A 116 2.73 -3.86 -1.19
N ASN A 117 3.95 -4.02 -1.75
CA ASN A 117 5.15 -3.46 -1.14
C ASN A 117 5.08 -1.94 -1.07
N ALA A 118 4.71 -1.26 -2.17
CA ALA A 118 4.59 0.19 -2.22
C ALA A 118 3.45 0.72 -1.35
N ASP A 119 2.30 0.04 -1.31
CA ASP A 119 1.18 0.39 -0.43
C ASP A 119 1.60 0.34 1.05
N SER A 120 2.31 -0.72 1.47
CA SER A 120 2.85 -0.79 2.82
C SER A 120 3.81 0.36 3.12
N LEU A 121 4.65 0.79 2.16
CA LEU A 121 5.50 1.97 2.36
C LEU A 121 4.69 3.23 2.63
N LEU A 122 3.60 3.44 1.93
CA LEU A 122 2.72 4.60 2.13
C LEU A 122 1.98 4.51 3.48
N ASN A 123 1.37 3.37 3.78
CA ASN A 123 0.47 3.19 4.91
C ASN A 123 1.21 2.90 6.24
N ASP A 124 2.18 1.96 6.23
CA ASP A 124 2.85 1.51 7.46
C ASP A 124 4.15 2.25 7.76
N TYR A 125 4.85 2.72 6.72
CA TYR A 125 6.18 3.34 6.84
C TYR A 125 6.15 4.86 6.66
N ASN A 126 4.97 5.44 6.49
CA ASN A 126 4.78 6.88 6.35
C ASN A 126 5.62 7.51 5.21
N TYR A 127 5.77 6.77 4.09
CA TYR A 127 6.31 7.34 2.86
C TYR A 127 5.27 8.25 2.21
N LYS A 128 5.75 9.25 1.49
CA LYS A 128 4.91 10.04 0.59
C LYS A 128 5.00 9.46 -0.82
N LEU A 129 3.95 9.56 -1.60
CA LEU A 129 3.94 9.03 -2.98
C LEU A 129 5.14 9.56 -3.82
N LYS A 130 5.54 10.80 -3.62
CA LYS A 130 6.69 11.41 -4.29
C LYS A 130 8.07 10.81 -3.90
N GLU A 131 8.12 10.00 -2.84
CA GLU A 131 9.34 9.30 -2.42
C GLU A 131 9.46 7.91 -3.07
N LEU A 132 8.38 7.43 -3.71
CA LEU A 132 8.42 6.22 -4.51
C LEU A 132 9.03 6.53 -5.89
N VAL A 133 9.73 5.55 -6.43
CA VAL A 133 10.37 5.63 -7.75
C VAL A 133 9.55 4.79 -8.72
N PHE A 134 9.20 5.39 -9.84
CA PHE A 134 8.50 4.75 -10.94
C PHE A 134 9.41 4.76 -12.17
N GLU A 135 9.22 3.80 -13.05
CA GLU A 135 9.82 3.75 -14.37
C GLU A 135 9.14 4.78 -15.31
N ASP A 136 9.67 4.97 -16.52
CA ASP A 136 9.18 5.99 -17.47
C ASP A 136 7.70 5.84 -17.87
N ASP A 137 7.14 4.64 -17.72
CA ASP A 137 5.73 4.32 -17.95
C ASP A 137 4.83 4.45 -16.69
N ASP A 138 5.33 5.11 -15.64
CA ASP A 138 4.67 5.26 -14.34
C ASP A 138 4.34 3.92 -13.64
N ARG A 139 5.10 2.86 -13.92
CA ARG A 139 5.02 1.56 -13.26
C ARG A 139 6.14 1.38 -12.23
N LEU A 140 5.90 0.51 -11.25
CA LEU A 140 6.93 0.07 -10.32
C LEU A 140 7.86 -0.93 -11.01
N SER A 141 9.15 -0.86 -10.69
CA SER A 141 10.10 -1.87 -11.16
C SER A 141 9.68 -3.26 -10.69
N LEU A 142 9.64 -4.22 -11.60
CA LEU A 142 9.38 -5.62 -11.26
C LEU A 142 10.60 -6.27 -10.58
N ASP A 143 11.80 -5.85 -10.94
CA ASP A 143 13.04 -6.48 -10.49
C ASP A 143 13.49 -5.98 -9.13
N ILE A 144 13.35 -4.68 -8.85
CA ILE A 144 13.88 -4.04 -7.66
C ILE A 144 12.74 -3.69 -6.69
N ASP A 145 12.96 -3.99 -5.41
CA ASP A 145 12.02 -3.65 -4.34
C ASP A 145 11.82 -2.12 -4.25
N PRO A 146 10.57 -1.61 -4.17
CA PRO A 146 10.28 -0.19 -4.10
C PRO A 146 10.99 0.54 -2.96
N LYS A 147 11.23 -0.11 -1.82
CA LYS A 147 11.95 0.48 -0.70
C LYS A 147 13.44 0.65 -1.01
N ILE A 148 14.05 -0.27 -1.76
CA ILE A 148 15.45 -0.17 -2.17
C ILE A 148 15.61 1.00 -3.15
N LEU A 149 14.73 1.10 -4.16
CA LEU A 149 14.74 2.22 -5.11
C LEU A 149 14.52 3.57 -4.43
N ALA A 150 13.54 3.65 -3.53
CA ALA A 150 13.31 4.87 -2.77
C ALA A 150 14.54 5.26 -1.93
N ALA A 151 15.17 4.30 -1.26
CA ALA A 151 16.36 4.54 -0.46
C ALA A 151 17.55 5.06 -1.29
N SER A 152 17.75 4.54 -2.51
CA SER A 152 18.85 4.99 -3.39
C SER A 152 18.73 6.46 -3.81
N ASN A 153 17.54 7.03 -3.77
CA ASN A 153 17.27 8.43 -4.11
C ASN A 153 17.19 9.36 -2.89
N MET A 154 17.43 8.83 -1.69
CA MET A 154 17.38 9.62 -0.46
C MET A 154 18.78 10.07 -0.01
N ASN A 155 18.93 11.36 0.32
CA ASN A 155 20.19 11.93 0.83
C ASN A 155 20.34 11.80 2.36
N ILE A 156 19.77 10.72 2.95
CA ILE A 156 19.83 10.47 4.41
C ILE A 156 20.85 9.40 4.78
N PHE A 157 21.42 8.72 3.81
CA PHE A 157 22.35 7.61 4.02
C PHE A 157 23.82 8.07 4.04
N PRO A 158 24.66 7.46 4.88
CA PRO A 158 24.36 6.38 5.84
C PRO A 158 23.60 6.86 7.09
N VAL A 159 22.73 5.97 7.64
CA VAL A 159 21.92 6.25 8.84
C VAL A 159 22.64 5.74 10.08
N GLU A 160 22.91 6.63 11.05
CA GLU A 160 23.56 6.24 12.32
C GLU A 160 22.56 5.57 13.28
N ILE A 161 22.73 4.27 13.49
CA ILE A 161 21.78 3.42 14.21
C ILE A 161 21.57 3.85 15.67
N ASN A 162 22.61 4.37 16.33
CA ASN A 162 22.56 4.72 17.73
C ASN A 162 21.86 6.05 18.02
N SER A 163 21.69 6.91 17.01
CA SER A 163 21.12 8.26 17.20
C SER A 163 19.95 8.55 16.26
N ALA A 164 19.87 7.92 15.10
CA ALA A 164 18.87 8.22 14.09
C ALA A 164 17.42 8.17 14.62
N PRO A 165 16.55 9.09 14.22
CA PRO A 165 15.13 9.05 14.57
C PRO A 165 14.44 7.82 13.96
N PHE A 166 13.28 7.45 14.52
CA PHE A 166 12.50 6.31 14.05
C PHE A 166 12.21 6.36 12.55
N ILE A 167 11.89 7.56 12.05
CA ILE A 167 11.55 7.77 10.64
C ILE A 167 12.72 7.41 9.71
N ASP A 168 13.94 7.75 10.07
CA ASP A 168 15.13 7.45 9.26
C ASP A 168 15.48 5.95 9.33
N LEU A 169 15.34 5.34 10.50
CA LEU A 169 15.56 3.89 10.65
C LEU A 169 14.63 3.08 9.75
N ILE A 170 13.35 3.43 9.66
CA ILE A 170 12.41 2.71 8.80
C ILE A 170 12.63 2.97 7.31
N ARG A 171 13.43 3.98 6.92
CA ARG A 171 13.86 4.21 5.53
C ARG A 171 14.93 3.20 5.09
N VAL A 172 15.69 2.65 6.03
CA VAL A 172 16.77 1.69 5.71
C VAL A 172 16.18 0.38 5.18
N PRO A 173 16.57 -0.08 3.96
CA PRO A 173 16.20 -1.40 3.47
C PRO A 173 16.58 -2.49 4.47
N GLY A 174 15.65 -3.43 4.72
CA GLY A 174 15.81 -4.49 5.73
C GLY A 174 15.43 -4.09 7.16
N ILE A 175 15.25 -2.80 7.47
CA ILE A 175 14.73 -2.36 8.78
C ILE A 175 13.24 -2.06 8.65
N GLY A 176 12.41 -2.90 9.26
CA GLY A 176 10.96 -2.69 9.35
C GLY A 176 10.56 -1.93 10.60
N VAL A 177 9.28 -1.57 10.71
CA VAL A 177 8.69 -0.88 11.86
C VAL A 177 9.00 -1.59 13.19
N LYS A 178 8.85 -2.91 13.23
CA LYS A 178 9.16 -3.72 14.42
C LYS A 178 10.64 -3.68 14.77
N SER A 179 11.52 -3.81 13.76
CA SER A 179 12.97 -3.75 13.94
C SER A 179 13.43 -2.37 14.41
N ALA A 180 12.91 -1.29 13.86
CA ALA A 180 13.23 0.08 14.28
C ALA A 180 12.80 0.35 15.73
N LYS A 181 11.60 -0.08 16.15
CA LYS A 181 11.16 -0.01 17.56
C LYS A 181 12.09 -0.77 18.48
N LYS A 182 12.53 -1.99 18.08
CA LYS A 182 13.47 -2.82 18.86
C LYS A 182 14.83 -2.15 18.97
N ILE A 183 15.38 -1.60 17.89
CA ILE A 183 16.63 -0.84 17.91
C ILE A 183 16.54 0.34 18.89
N ILE A 184 15.51 1.17 18.79
CA ILE A 184 15.31 2.32 19.66
C ILE A 184 15.20 1.91 21.14
N SER A 185 14.54 0.81 21.44
CA SER A 185 14.43 0.31 22.81
C SER A 185 15.79 -0.14 23.36
N ILE A 186 16.56 -0.89 22.57
CA ILE A 186 17.85 -1.46 23.01
C ILE A 186 18.91 -0.37 23.14
N ARG A 187 19.02 0.55 22.20
CA ARG A 187 20.05 1.61 22.21
C ARG A 187 19.96 2.57 23.41
N LYS A 188 18.83 2.60 24.12
CA LYS A 188 18.68 3.33 25.39
C LYS A 188 19.57 2.77 26.50
N LYS A 189 19.92 1.48 26.43
CA LYS A 189 20.69 0.78 27.46
C LYS A 189 22.03 0.26 26.94
N TYR A 190 22.14 0.05 25.62
CA TYR A 190 23.28 -0.59 24.99
C TYR A 190 23.58 0.05 23.63
N LYS A 191 24.81 0.49 23.41
CA LYS A 191 25.25 1.08 22.14
C LYS A 191 25.67 -0.01 21.16
N PHE A 192 25.06 -0.04 19.99
CA PHE A 192 25.47 -0.93 18.91
C PHE A 192 26.84 -0.55 18.36
N THR A 193 27.75 -1.51 18.29
CA THR A 193 29.12 -1.33 17.80
C THR A 193 29.45 -2.24 16.64
N LYS A 194 28.69 -3.34 16.46
CA LYS A 194 28.95 -4.37 15.45
C LYS A 194 27.67 -4.77 14.71
N LYS A 195 27.81 -5.06 13.42
CA LYS A 195 26.72 -5.51 12.53
C LYS A 195 26.09 -6.83 13.01
N GLU A 196 26.90 -7.73 13.62
CA GLU A 196 26.46 -9.03 14.12
C GLU A 196 25.40 -8.91 15.24
N GLU A 197 25.42 -7.81 15.97
CA GLU A 197 24.45 -7.55 17.04
C GLU A 197 23.05 -7.34 16.46
N LEU A 198 22.95 -6.67 15.29
CA LEU A 198 21.70 -6.51 14.57
C LEU A 198 21.18 -7.83 14.01
N LYS A 199 22.09 -8.67 13.46
CA LYS A 199 21.73 -10.02 12.98
C LYS A 199 21.16 -10.89 14.09
N ARG A 200 21.75 -10.86 15.30
CA ARG A 200 21.24 -11.59 16.48
C ARG A 200 19.84 -11.13 16.90
N LEU A 201 19.46 -9.88 16.56
CA LEU A 201 18.12 -9.36 16.79
C LEU A 201 17.12 -9.73 15.68
N GLY A 202 17.55 -10.49 14.67
CA GLY A 202 16.74 -10.86 13.51
C GLY A 202 16.55 -9.70 12.53
N ILE A 203 17.44 -8.70 12.53
CA ILE A 203 17.38 -7.57 11.63
C ILE A 203 18.22 -7.86 10.39
N ALA A 204 17.61 -7.79 9.21
CA ALA A 204 18.28 -8.02 7.94
C ALA A 204 19.19 -6.83 7.60
N VAL A 205 20.52 -7.04 7.71
CA VAL A 205 21.53 -6.00 7.45
C VAL A 205 22.42 -6.30 6.26
N ASN A 206 22.03 -7.26 5.41
CA ASN A 206 22.82 -7.72 4.25
C ASN A 206 22.23 -7.33 2.91
N ARG A 207 21.33 -6.37 2.86
CA ARG A 207 20.75 -5.90 1.60
C ARG A 207 21.17 -4.49 1.32
#